data_17c0aa6890a675f23c58c3c8673baeeb
#
_entry.id   17c0aa6890a675f23c58c3c8673baeeb
#
_cell.length_a   1.000
_cell.length_b   1.000
_cell.length_c   1.000
_cell.angle_alpha   90.00
_cell.angle_beta   90.00
_cell.angle_gamma   90.00
#
_symmetry.space_group_name_H-M   'P 1'
#
loop_
_entity.id
_entity.type
_entity.pdbx_description
1 polymer ?
#
loop_
_entity_poly.entity_id
_entity_poly.type
_entity_poly.pdbx_seq_one_letter_code
_entity_poly.pdbx_strand_id
1 'polypeptide(L)'
;MPTGRPSISDLKRGDSRAWRWFVDEFGPALGGYAKKFGHPDPEEVTGSTLETIARRIAKFEGGHRELRSFVFSVAHARIVDDVRKRARREVVSIDWDRESANASPEVGIESSDPDLLAAIESMPDEMKHMLHLRYVQGLSTRETAKVIGKSEVATRVALSRGISRLRGLMSDRRDDEVSA
;
A
#
# COMPACT_ATOMS: atom_id res chain seq x y z
N MET A 1 -8.03 -28.05 17.71
CA MET A 1 -7.59 -27.39 16.48
C MET A 1 -6.42 -26.48 16.83
N PRO A 2 -5.20 -26.67 16.31
CA PRO A 2 -4.13 -25.70 16.55
C PRO A 2 -4.42 -24.44 15.73
N THR A 3 -4.93 -23.41 16.41
CA THR A 3 -5.24 -22.08 15.88
C THR A 3 -4.01 -21.17 15.82
N GLY A 4 -2.82 -21.77 15.65
CA GLY A 4 -1.57 -21.03 15.55
C GLY A 4 -1.28 -20.61 14.11
N ARG A 5 -0.73 -19.38 13.95
CA ARG A 5 -0.18 -18.88 12.70
C ARG A 5 0.86 -19.88 12.15
N PRO A 6 0.74 -20.38 10.89
CA PRO A 6 1.71 -21.32 10.32
C PRO A 6 3.12 -20.75 10.29
N SER A 7 4.13 -21.57 10.36
CA SER A 7 5.52 -21.12 10.29
C SER A 7 5.93 -20.80 8.84
N ILE A 8 6.98 -19.99 8.67
CA ILE A 8 7.57 -19.75 7.35
C ILE A 8 8.08 -21.07 6.72
N SER A 9 8.54 -22.01 7.54
CA SER A 9 8.97 -23.33 7.07
C SER A 9 7.82 -24.14 6.46
N ASP A 10 6.60 -23.99 6.97
CA ASP A 10 5.41 -24.65 6.41
C ASP A 10 5.09 -24.10 5.01
N LEU A 11 5.17 -22.77 4.83
CA LEU A 11 5.03 -22.15 3.51
C LEU A 11 6.10 -22.65 2.54
N LYS A 12 7.36 -22.73 2.97
CA LYS A 12 8.47 -23.21 2.14
C LYS A 12 8.30 -24.68 1.71
N ARG A 13 7.70 -25.53 2.56
CA ARG A 13 7.39 -26.93 2.23
C ARG A 13 6.17 -27.11 1.36
N GLY A 14 5.44 -26.05 1.05
CA GLY A 14 4.21 -26.12 0.25
C GLY A 14 3.00 -26.65 1.04
N ASP A 15 3.00 -26.54 2.38
CA ASP A 15 1.86 -26.99 3.19
C ASP A 15 0.57 -26.24 2.79
N SER A 16 -0.44 -27.00 2.39
CA SER A 16 -1.69 -26.43 1.87
C SER A 16 -2.45 -25.59 2.90
N ARG A 17 -2.33 -25.91 4.20
CA ARG A 17 -2.96 -25.15 5.29
C ARG A 17 -2.23 -23.82 5.49
N ALA A 18 -0.90 -23.83 5.41
CA ALA A 18 -0.09 -22.62 5.51
C ALA A 18 -0.35 -21.67 4.33
N TRP A 19 -0.49 -22.21 3.11
CA TRP A 19 -0.81 -21.41 1.94
C TRP A 19 -2.23 -20.86 1.96
N ARG A 20 -3.22 -21.61 2.45
CA ARG A 20 -4.58 -21.09 2.65
C ARG A 20 -4.56 -19.91 3.62
N TRP A 21 -3.93 -20.08 4.80
CA TRP A 21 -3.75 -18.98 5.74
C TRP A 21 -3.07 -17.77 5.09
N PHE A 22 -2.05 -17.99 4.26
CA PHE A 22 -1.32 -16.90 3.58
C PHE A 22 -2.23 -16.12 2.64
N VAL A 23 -3.05 -16.80 1.85
CA VAL A 23 -4.01 -16.17 0.94
C VAL A 23 -5.09 -15.42 1.72
N ASP A 24 -5.62 -16.02 2.78
CA ASP A 24 -6.66 -15.40 3.63
C ASP A 24 -6.13 -14.13 4.34
N GLU A 25 -4.87 -14.15 4.81
CA GLU A 25 -4.24 -13.03 5.51
C GLU A 25 -3.84 -11.88 4.56
N PHE A 26 -3.26 -12.21 3.42
CA PHE A 26 -2.68 -11.20 2.53
C PHE A 26 -3.57 -10.82 1.34
N GLY A 27 -4.46 -11.69 0.88
CA GLY A 27 -5.30 -11.43 -0.28
C GLY A 27 -6.14 -10.16 -0.14
N PRO A 28 -6.97 -10.02 0.91
CA PRO A 28 -7.75 -8.80 1.11
C PRO A 28 -6.90 -7.54 1.26
N ALA A 29 -5.76 -7.66 2.00
CA ALA A 29 -4.87 -6.53 2.22
C ALA A 29 -4.18 -6.05 0.93
N LEU A 30 -3.81 -6.98 0.04
CA LEU A 30 -3.23 -6.68 -1.27
C LEU A 30 -4.26 -6.06 -2.21
N GLY A 31 -5.46 -6.63 -2.29
CA GLY A 31 -6.55 -6.09 -3.10
C GLY A 31 -6.94 -4.69 -2.67
N GLY A 32 -7.10 -4.48 -1.36
CA GLY A 32 -7.34 -3.17 -0.79
C GLY A 32 -6.22 -2.18 -1.09
N TYR A 33 -4.96 -2.59 -0.97
CA TYR A 33 -3.81 -1.76 -1.30
C TYR A 33 -3.80 -1.36 -2.78
N ALA A 34 -3.99 -2.31 -3.69
CA ALA A 34 -4.01 -2.04 -5.13
C ALA A 34 -5.17 -1.12 -5.54
N LYS A 35 -6.38 -1.38 -5.02
CA LYS A 35 -7.57 -0.54 -5.26
C LYS A 35 -7.35 0.90 -4.81
N LYS A 36 -6.81 1.10 -3.61
CA LYS A 36 -6.55 2.42 -3.02
C LYS A 36 -5.55 3.26 -3.78
N PHE A 37 -4.64 2.63 -4.50
CA PHE A 37 -3.65 3.32 -5.33
C PHE A 37 -4.02 3.28 -6.82
N GLY A 38 -5.32 3.19 -7.11
CA GLY A 38 -5.87 3.40 -8.44
C GLY A 38 -5.47 2.35 -9.48
N HIS A 39 -5.10 1.14 -9.03
CA HIS A 39 -4.87 0.07 -10.00
C HIS A 39 -6.22 -0.38 -10.59
N PRO A 40 -6.39 -0.42 -11.92
CA PRO A 40 -7.67 -0.76 -12.56
C PRO A 40 -8.09 -2.19 -12.31
N ASP A 41 -7.13 -3.08 -12.05
CA ASP A 41 -7.36 -4.49 -11.74
C ASP A 41 -6.64 -4.89 -10.45
N PRO A 42 -7.26 -4.65 -9.27
CA PRO A 42 -6.70 -5.05 -7.98
C PRO A 42 -6.54 -6.57 -7.83
N GLU A 43 -7.36 -7.36 -8.51
CA GLU A 43 -7.30 -8.83 -8.48
C GLU A 43 -6.08 -9.34 -9.22
N GLU A 44 -5.74 -8.75 -10.37
CA GLU A 44 -4.51 -9.04 -11.10
C GLU A 44 -3.28 -8.78 -10.22
N VAL A 45 -3.21 -7.61 -9.56
CA VAL A 45 -2.09 -7.27 -8.65
C VAL A 45 -1.99 -8.29 -7.52
N THR A 46 -3.13 -8.65 -6.94
CA THR A 46 -3.19 -9.63 -5.85
C THR A 46 -2.69 -11.00 -6.34
N GLY A 47 -3.28 -11.55 -7.38
CA GLY A 47 -2.92 -12.86 -7.93
C GLY A 47 -1.46 -12.94 -8.33
N SER A 48 -0.97 -11.96 -9.10
CA SER A 48 0.41 -11.93 -9.56
C SER A 48 1.42 -11.70 -8.43
N THR A 49 1.03 -11.00 -7.36
CA THR A 49 1.85 -10.88 -6.14
C THR A 49 1.95 -12.21 -5.43
N LEU A 50 0.82 -12.87 -5.17
CA LEU A 50 0.78 -14.19 -4.51
C LEU A 50 1.60 -15.21 -5.28
N GLU A 51 1.49 -15.26 -6.61
CA GLU A 51 2.29 -16.13 -7.48
C GLU A 51 3.79 -15.84 -7.37
N THR A 52 4.18 -14.56 -7.35
CA THR A 52 5.58 -14.17 -7.20
C THR A 52 6.13 -14.61 -5.84
N ILE A 53 5.34 -14.47 -4.78
CA ILE A 53 5.72 -14.93 -3.44
C ILE A 53 5.88 -16.46 -3.45
N ALA A 54 4.92 -17.20 -4.03
CA ALA A 54 4.99 -18.65 -4.11
C ALA A 54 6.30 -19.13 -4.78
N ARG A 55 6.70 -18.48 -5.87
CA ARG A 55 7.97 -18.80 -6.56
C ARG A 55 9.22 -18.44 -5.76
N ARG A 56 9.16 -17.43 -4.90
CA ARG A 56 10.34 -16.91 -4.18
C ARG A 56 10.43 -17.35 -2.73
N ILE A 57 9.38 -17.92 -2.15
CA ILE A 57 9.31 -18.24 -0.72
C ILE A 57 10.38 -19.24 -0.28
N ALA A 58 10.81 -20.17 -1.16
CA ALA A 58 11.84 -21.14 -0.86
C ALA A 58 13.18 -20.49 -0.45
N LYS A 59 13.50 -19.34 -1.07
CA LYS A 59 14.74 -18.57 -0.81
C LYS A 59 14.52 -17.43 0.18
N PHE A 60 13.30 -17.26 0.68
CA PHE A 60 13.01 -16.18 1.63
C PHE A 60 13.68 -16.47 2.98
N GLU A 61 14.30 -15.46 3.56
CA GLU A 61 14.89 -15.50 4.91
C GLU A 61 14.20 -14.44 5.78
N GLY A 62 13.76 -14.85 6.96
CA GLY A 62 13.07 -13.98 7.91
C GLY A 62 11.83 -14.60 8.52
N GLY A 63 11.20 -13.88 9.42
CA GLY A 63 9.96 -14.25 10.08
C GLY A 63 8.73 -13.63 9.41
N HIS A 64 7.60 -13.68 10.08
CA HIS A 64 6.32 -13.15 9.58
C HIS A 64 6.33 -11.63 9.35
N ARG A 65 7.13 -10.91 10.13
CA ARG A 65 7.26 -9.46 9.99
C ARG A 65 7.97 -9.10 8.68
N GLU A 66 9.10 -9.76 8.43
CA GLU A 66 9.85 -9.60 7.18
C GLU A 66 9.04 -10.12 5.98
N LEU A 67 8.24 -11.18 6.16
CA LEU A 67 7.33 -11.69 5.14
C LEU A 67 6.31 -10.62 4.72
N ARG A 68 5.69 -9.91 5.68
CA ARG A 68 4.75 -8.82 5.38
C ARG A 68 5.44 -7.73 4.55
N SER A 69 6.60 -7.27 4.98
CA SER A 69 7.39 -6.29 4.22
C SER A 69 7.74 -6.77 2.81
N PHE A 70 8.10 -8.03 2.66
CA PHE A 70 8.41 -8.64 1.36
C PHE A 70 7.18 -8.69 0.45
N VAL A 71 6.02 -9.11 0.96
CA VAL A 71 4.76 -9.15 0.22
C VAL A 71 4.40 -7.77 -0.32
N PHE A 72 4.41 -6.75 0.54
CA PHE A 72 4.09 -5.38 0.12
C PHE A 72 5.16 -4.76 -0.80
N SER A 73 6.43 -5.18 -0.71
CA SER A 73 7.46 -4.75 -1.67
C SER A 73 7.15 -5.25 -3.08
N VAL A 74 6.70 -6.49 -3.21
CA VAL A 74 6.33 -7.07 -4.51
C VAL A 74 5.10 -6.35 -5.07
N ALA A 75 4.05 -6.15 -4.26
CA ALA A 75 2.83 -5.47 -4.68
C ALA A 75 3.10 -4.01 -5.09
N HIS A 76 3.85 -3.27 -4.27
CA HIS A 76 4.20 -1.87 -4.55
C HIS A 76 4.97 -1.71 -5.85
N ALA A 77 5.98 -2.56 -6.08
CA ALA A 77 6.76 -2.54 -7.32
C ALA A 77 5.85 -2.73 -8.55
N ARG A 78 4.88 -3.66 -8.50
CA ARG A 78 3.93 -3.88 -9.59
C ARG A 78 3.06 -2.66 -9.85
N ILE A 79 2.45 -2.11 -8.81
CA ILE A 79 1.58 -0.93 -8.92
C ILE A 79 2.35 0.24 -9.55
N VAL A 80 3.56 0.52 -9.07
CA VAL A 80 4.40 1.60 -9.60
C VAL A 80 4.81 1.34 -11.05
N ASP A 81 5.17 0.10 -11.39
CA ASP A 81 5.54 -0.25 -12.78
C ASP A 81 4.36 -0.10 -13.73
N ASP A 82 3.15 -0.46 -13.33
CA ASP A 82 1.96 -0.35 -14.15
C ASP A 82 1.49 1.09 -14.30
N VAL A 83 1.60 1.91 -13.25
CA VAL A 83 1.39 3.37 -13.35
C VAL A 83 2.38 3.98 -14.35
N ARG A 84 3.67 3.64 -14.26
CA ARG A 84 4.70 4.14 -15.19
C ARG A 84 4.47 3.67 -16.63
N LYS A 85 4.01 2.43 -16.84
CA LYS A 85 3.68 1.92 -18.18
C LYS A 85 2.48 2.65 -18.79
N ARG A 86 1.45 2.93 -18.00
CA ARG A 86 0.29 3.70 -18.45
C ARG A 86 0.66 5.12 -18.81
N ALA A 87 1.35 5.84 -17.94
CA ALA A 87 1.81 7.20 -18.21
C ALA A 87 2.64 7.28 -19.51
N ARG A 88 3.49 6.28 -19.79
CA ARG A 88 4.24 6.21 -21.06
C ARG A 88 3.36 5.96 -22.28
N ARG A 89 2.28 5.16 -22.15
CA ARG A 89 1.35 4.91 -23.25
C ARG A 89 0.48 6.13 -23.54
N GLU A 90 0.07 6.86 -22.53
CA GLU A 90 -0.69 8.11 -22.66
C GLU A 90 0.13 9.21 -23.35
N VAL A 91 1.43 9.30 -23.11
CA VAL A 91 2.33 10.23 -23.81
C VAL A 91 2.51 9.87 -25.30
N VAL A 92 2.36 8.60 -25.68
CA VAL A 92 2.45 8.13 -27.07
C VAL A 92 1.11 8.25 -27.81
N SER A 93 -0.01 8.28 -27.11
CA SER A 93 -1.35 8.49 -27.65
C SER A 93 -1.87 9.88 -27.30
N ILE A 94 -1.30 10.92 -27.90
CA ILE A 94 -1.90 12.27 -27.87
C ILE A 94 -3.11 12.25 -28.83
N ASP A 95 -4.24 11.77 -28.31
CA ASP A 95 -5.55 12.03 -28.87
C ASP A 95 -6.22 13.07 -27.98
N TRP A 96 -6.61 14.19 -28.57
CA TRP A 96 -6.93 15.47 -27.90
C TRP A 96 -8.28 15.48 -27.14
N ASP A 97 -8.98 14.35 -27.00
CA ASP A 97 -10.34 14.28 -26.44
C ASP A 97 -10.46 13.29 -25.26
N ARG A 98 -9.53 13.34 -24.29
CA ARG A 98 -9.77 12.70 -23.00
C ARG A 98 -9.45 13.64 -21.86
N GLU A 99 -10.51 14.15 -21.26
CA GLU A 99 -10.49 14.58 -19.86
C GLU A 99 -9.85 13.45 -19.04
N SER A 100 -8.68 13.71 -18.54
CA SER A 100 -7.96 12.80 -17.66
C SER A 100 -8.83 12.58 -16.44
N ALA A 101 -9.50 11.44 -16.39
CA ALA A 101 -10.09 10.96 -15.15
C ALA A 101 -8.92 10.66 -14.21
N ASN A 102 -8.47 11.69 -13.50
CA ASN A 102 -7.62 11.57 -12.33
C ASN A 102 -8.44 10.83 -11.26
N ALA A 103 -8.45 9.50 -11.35
CA ALA A 103 -8.81 8.67 -10.22
C ALA A 103 -7.72 8.88 -9.18
N SER A 104 -7.91 9.88 -8.34
CA SER A 104 -7.09 10.08 -7.15
C SER A 104 -7.18 8.80 -6.33
N PRO A 105 -6.07 8.14 -5.99
CA PRO A 105 -6.12 6.90 -5.24
C PRO A 105 -6.75 7.17 -3.88
N GLU A 106 -7.92 6.59 -3.62
CA GLU A 106 -8.56 6.64 -2.32
C GLU A 106 -7.64 6.01 -1.29
N VAL A 107 -7.12 6.80 -0.37
CA VAL A 107 -6.36 6.29 0.78
C VAL A 107 -7.36 5.68 1.74
N GLY A 108 -7.40 4.39 1.80
CA GLY A 108 -8.33 3.74 2.68
C GLY A 108 -7.78 3.63 4.09
N ILE A 109 -7.77 4.72 4.72
CA ILE A 109 -7.98 4.78 6.15
C ILE A 109 -9.49 4.70 6.29
N GLU A 110 -10.01 3.61 6.82
CA GLU A 110 -11.40 3.54 7.24
C GLU A 110 -11.54 4.49 8.43
N SER A 111 -11.82 5.74 8.14
CA SER A 111 -12.15 6.75 9.13
C SER A 111 -13.58 7.21 8.88
N SER A 112 -14.34 7.33 9.96
CA SER A 112 -15.66 7.99 9.92
C SER A 112 -15.53 9.52 9.86
N ASP A 113 -14.30 10.04 9.85
CA ASP A 113 -13.99 11.46 9.82
C ASP A 113 -13.74 11.91 8.36
N PRO A 114 -14.71 12.61 7.72
CA PRO A 114 -14.60 13.05 6.34
C PRO A 114 -13.47 14.07 6.15
N ASP A 115 -13.13 14.84 7.18
CA ASP A 115 -12.06 15.83 7.11
C ASP A 115 -10.69 15.19 7.06
N LEU A 116 -10.49 14.13 7.85
CA LEU A 116 -9.28 13.32 7.78
C LEU A 116 -9.12 12.68 6.39
N LEU A 117 -10.19 12.15 5.83
CA LEU A 117 -10.16 11.57 4.49
C LEU A 117 -9.78 12.62 3.43
N ALA A 118 -10.43 13.78 3.44
CA ALA A 118 -10.14 14.87 2.52
C ALA A 118 -8.69 15.40 2.67
N ALA A 119 -8.20 15.51 3.91
CA ALA A 119 -6.82 15.92 4.19
C ALA A 119 -5.81 14.90 3.62
N ILE A 120 -6.06 13.61 3.78
CA ILE A 120 -5.23 12.55 3.21
C ILE A 120 -5.29 12.60 1.68
N GLU A 121 -6.48 12.75 1.08
CA GLU A 121 -6.65 12.82 -0.37
C GLU A 121 -5.87 13.99 -1.01
N SER A 122 -5.72 15.11 -0.30
CA SER A 122 -4.92 16.26 -0.74
C SER A 122 -3.40 16.03 -0.73
N MET A 123 -2.93 14.89 -0.24
CA MET A 123 -1.50 14.59 -0.14
C MET A 123 -0.94 14.00 -1.44
N PRO A 124 0.38 14.16 -1.70
CA PRO A 124 1.06 13.46 -2.77
C PRO A 124 0.92 11.93 -2.64
N ASP A 125 0.77 11.22 -3.75
CA ASP A 125 0.56 9.76 -3.76
C ASP A 125 1.63 8.99 -3.00
N GLU A 126 2.89 9.39 -3.15
CA GLU A 126 3.98 8.76 -2.40
C GLU A 126 3.79 8.86 -0.88
N MET A 127 3.27 9.99 -0.39
CA MET A 127 2.96 10.17 1.04
C MET A 127 1.79 9.29 1.46
N LYS A 128 0.75 9.19 0.63
CA LYS A 128 -0.38 8.29 0.86
C LYS A 128 0.10 6.84 0.99
N HIS A 129 1.00 6.38 0.08
CA HIS A 129 1.61 5.05 0.17
C HIS A 129 2.37 4.82 1.48
N MET A 130 3.19 5.79 1.88
CA MET A 130 3.95 5.70 3.14
C MET A 130 3.04 5.60 4.36
N LEU A 131 2.01 6.45 4.42
CA LEU A 131 1.04 6.45 5.53
C LEU A 131 0.27 5.13 5.58
N HIS A 132 -0.21 4.64 4.44
CA HIS A 132 -0.92 3.37 4.37
C HIS A 132 -0.04 2.19 4.84
N LEU A 133 1.17 2.06 4.31
CA LEU A 133 2.09 0.99 4.70
C LEU A 133 2.43 1.06 6.20
N ARG A 134 2.64 2.26 6.71
CA ARG A 134 3.04 2.46 8.11
C ARG A 134 1.90 2.25 9.10
N TYR A 135 0.71 2.82 8.83
CA TYR A 135 -0.38 2.91 9.81
C TYR A 135 -1.52 1.91 9.55
N VAL A 136 -1.79 1.54 8.31
CA VAL A 136 -2.80 0.54 7.97
C VAL A 136 -2.19 -0.86 7.94
N GLN A 137 -1.04 -1.02 7.27
CA GLN A 137 -0.39 -2.33 7.16
C GLN A 137 0.56 -2.66 8.32
N GLY A 138 0.79 -1.71 9.23
CA GLY A 138 1.58 -1.93 10.45
C GLY A 138 3.09 -2.13 10.22
N LEU A 139 3.62 -1.73 9.06
CA LEU A 139 5.04 -1.80 8.78
C LEU A 139 5.81 -0.79 9.66
N SER A 140 7.02 -1.14 10.11
CA SER A 140 7.93 -0.17 10.73
C SER A 140 8.41 0.85 9.69
N THR A 141 8.96 1.98 10.16
CA THR A 141 9.58 2.99 9.26
C THR A 141 10.64 2.38 8.35
N ARG A 142 11.48 1.48 8.89
CA ARG A 142 12.51 0.76 8.13
C ARG A 142 11.91 -0.14 7.05
N GLU A 143 10.85 -0.86 7.37
CA GLU A 143 10.16 -1.73 6.42
C GLU A 143 9.43 -0.92 5.35
N THR A 144 8.75 0.16 5.74
CA THR A 144 8.15 1.12 4.80
C THR A 144 9.19 1.68 3.83
N ALA A 145 10.34 2.10 4.35
CA ALA A 145 11.46 2.59 3.54
C ALA A 145 11.92 1.57 2.49
N LYS A 146 12.04 0.29 2.88
CA LYS A 146 12.40 -0.79 1.96
C LYS A 146 11.35 -0.97 0.85
N VAL A 147 10.05 -0.92 1.20
CA VAL A 147 8.96 -1.08 0.24
C VAL A 147 8.99 0.02 -0.81
N ILE A 148 9.14 1.28 -0.39
CA ILE A 148 9.10 2.44 -1.29
C ILE A 148 10.45 2.78 -1.93
N GLY A 149 11.53 2.04 -1.61
CA GLY A 149 12.85 2.24 -2.18
C GLY A 149 13.58 3.51 -1.70
N LYS A 150 13.32 3.94 -0.44
CA LYS A 150 13.96 5.12 0.18
C LYS A 150 14.85 4.75 1.37
N SER A 151 15.67 5.70 1.82
CA SER A 151 16.39 5.53 3.08
C SER A 151 15.43 5.63 4.28
N GLU A 152 15.77 4.96 5.38
CA GLU A 152 14.97 5.02 6.61
C GLU A 152 14.87 6.44 7.16
N VAL A 153 15.95 7.22 7.06
CA VAL A 153 15.96 8.61 7.51
C VAL A 153 15.02 9.47 6.68
N ALA A 154 15.09 9.36 5.35
CA ALA A 154 14.19 10.10 4.46
C ALA A 154 12.72 9.74 4.70
N THR A 155 12.42 8.46 4.89
CA THR A 155 11.07 7.98 5.19
C THR A 155 10.57 8.49 6.53
N ARG A 156 11.42 8.51 7.56
CA ARG A 156 11.06 9.05 8.89
C ARG A 156 10.71 10.54 8.80
N VAL A 157 11.53 11.32 8.13
CA VAL A 157 11.29 12.75 7.93
C VAL A 157 10.01 12.98 7.13
N ALA A 158 9.81 12.23 6.05
CA ALA A 158 8.61 12.33 5.24
C ALA A 158 7.34 11.99 6.04
N LEU A 159 7.33 10.88 6.78
CA LEU A 159 6.20 10.51 7.65
C LEU A 159 5.90 11.58 8.71
N SER A 160 6.94 12.13 9.36
CA SER A 160 6.78 13.21 10.33
C SER A 160 6.13 14.45 9.71
N ARG A 161 6.61 14.88 8.54
CA ARG A 161 6.03 16.01 7.80
C ARG A 161 4.58 15.72 7.36
N GLY A 162 4.30 14.49 6.89
CA GLY A 162 2.96 14.07 6.51
C GLY A 162 1.98 14.16 7.68
N ILE A 163 2.35 13.65 8.86
CA ILE A 163 1.52 13.72 10.06
C ILE A 163 1.32 15.18 10.52
N SER A 164 2.39 16.00 10.48
CA SER A 164 2.27 17.42 10.83
C SER A 164 1.32 18.17 9.89
N ARG A 165 1.38 17.87 8.59
CA ARG A 165 0.46 18.45 7.60
C ARG A 165 -0.98 18.02 7.84
N LEU A 166 -1.23 16.72 8.14
CA LEU A 166 -2.58 16.24 8.49
C LEU A 166 -3.14 16.99 9.70
N ARG A 167 -2.34 17.14 10.76
CA ARG A 167 -2.75 17.88 11.96
C ARG A 167 -3.12 19.35 11.64
N GLY A 168 -2.31 20.03 10.82
CA GLY A 168 -2.60 21.39 10.39
C GLY A 168 -3.93 21.50 9.66
N LEU A 169 -4.13 20.67 8.64
CA LEU A 169 -5.37 20.65 7.85
C LEU A 169 -6.63 20.36 8.67
N MET A 170 -6.50 19.51 9.69
CA MET A 170 -7.63 19.21 10.60
C MET A 170 -7.86 20.32 11.64
N SER A 171 -6.83 21.09 12.02
CA SER A 171 -6.99 22.22 12.93
C SER A 171 -7.69 23.41 12.24
N ASP A 172 -7.22 23.76 11.05
CA ASP A 172 -7.76 24.89 10.27
C ASP A 172 -9.27 24.73 10.00
N ARG A 173 -9.72 23.51 9.70
CA ARG A 173 -11.14 23.23 9.45
C ARG A 173 -12.02 23.32 10.68
N ARG A 174 -11.51 22.92 11.86
CA ARG A 174 -12.26 23.06 13.11
C ARG A 174 -12.49 24.53 13.48
N ASP A 175 -11.51 25.37 13.18
CA ASP A 175 -11.61 26.81 13.45
C ASP A 175 -12.61 27.48 12.49
N ASP A 176 -12.72 27.00 11.25
CA ASP A 176 -13.72 27.45 10.27
C ASP A 176 -15.15 27.05 10.67
N GLU A 177 -15.37 25.83 11.20
CA GLU A 177 -16.68 25.36 11.67
C GLU A 177 -17.17 26.09 12.94
N VAL A 178 -16.25 26.50 13.80
CA VAL A 178 -16.59 27.25 15.04
C VAL A 178 -16.92 28.74 14.73
N SER A 179 -16.48 29.23 13.56
CA SER A 179 -16.65 30.64 13.15
C SER A 179 -17.80 30.86 12.20
N ALA A 180 -18.56 29.83 11.82
CA ALA A 180 -19.71 29.87 10.93
C ALA A 180 -21.01 29.65 11.70
#